data_c63cb7fb4ab79224d786377319c6307b
#
_entry.id   c63cb7fb4ab79224d786377319c6307b
#
_cell.length_a   1.000
_cell.length_b   1.000
_cell.length_c   1.000
_cell.angle_alpha   90.00
_cell.angle_beta   90.00
_cell.angle_gamma   90.00
#
_symmetry.space_group_name_H-M   'P 1'
#
loop_
_entity.id
_entity.type
_entity.pdbx_description
1 polymer ?
#
loop_
_entity_poly.entity_id
_entity_poly.type
_entity_poly.pdbx_seq_one_letter_code
_entity_poly.pdbx_strand_id
1 'polypeptide(L)'
;MKKTLTLFLGIAIAVSSYATHLMGGQISATYLSSDSTGSHYILDLEVYRDTLGVSMYLNQTVEVYLLDTTVFPPTFNLAFSHTIAFDTSSGGAMSSLASVYGVEIYNFRDTITFPANGNYMIKWDDCCRNDAIINMAAPLSEHMDFLTFVSVDSSNPNSTPTFLTPPVAYLPVDSIWQYNP
;
A
#
# COMPACT_ATOMS: atom_id res chain seq x y z
N MET A 1 6.51 -26.03 -41.29
CA MET A 1 7.20 -25.90 -39.99
C MET A 1 7.54 -24.46 -39.61
N LYS A 2 8.14 -23.60 -40.46
CA LYS A 2 8.45 -22.20 -40.09
C LYS A 2 7.21 -21.36 -39.74
N LYS A 3 6.11 -21.48 -40.48
CA LYS A 3 4.86 -20.72 -40.24
C LYS A 3 4.13 -21.15 -38.95
N THR A 4 4.18 -22.41 -38.57
CA THR A 4 3.61 -22.93 -37.33
C THR A 4 4.43 -22.47 -36.10
N LEU A 5 5.76 -22.40 -36.20
CA LEU A 5 6.61 -21.92 -35.16
C LEU A 5 6.39 -20.41 -34.87
N THR A 6 6.18 -19.61 -35.94
CA THR A 6 5.89 -18.18 -35.82
C THR A 6 4.54 -17.92 -35.15
N LEU A 7 3.53 -18.77 -35.45
CA LEU A 7 2.21 -18.68 -34.82
C LEU A 7 2.28 -19.01 -33.31
N PHE A 8 3.03 -20.06 -32.95
CA PHE A 8 3.24 -20.45 -31.56
C PHE A 8 4.02 -19.36 -30.77
N LEU A 9 5.02 -18.74 -31.38
CA LEU A 9 5.77 -17.64 -30.78
C LEU A 9 4.88 -16.40 -30.60
N GLY A 10 4.00 -16.11 -31.57
CA GLY A 10 3.03 -15.00 -31.48
C GLY A 10 1.99 -15.20 -30.38
N ILE A 11 1.52 -16.42 -30.14
CA ILE A 11 0.59 -16.76 -29.06
C ILE A 11 1.29 -16.70 -27.68
N ALA A 12 2.56 -17.09 -27.60
CA ALA A 12 3.33 -17.03 -26.35
C ALA A 12 3.61 -15.59 -25.87
N ILE A 13 3.62 -14.61 -26.79
CA ILE A 13 3.82 -13.18 -26.46
C ILE A 13 2.49 -12.50 -26.05
N ALA A 14 1.35 -13.11 -26.37
CA ALA A 14 0.02 -12.63 -25.99
C ALA A 14 -0.40 -13.03 -24.56
N VAL A 15 0.53 -13.48 -23.71
CA VAL A 15 0.26 -13.64 -22.26
C VAL A 15 0.11 -12.24 -21.69
N SER A 16 -1.12 -11.90 -21.43
CA SER A 16 -1.54 -10.63 -20.86
C SER A 16 -0.68 -10.27 -19.65
N SER A 17 -0.07 -9.11 -19.68
CA SER A 17 0.50 -8.47 -18.50
C SER A 17 -0.68 -8.24 -17.54
N TYR A 18 -0.82 -9.09 -16.53
CA TYR A 18 -1.79 -8.89 -15.47
C TYR A 18 -1.26 -7.81 -14.54
N ALA A 19 -1.82 -6.62 -14.62
CA ALA A 19 -1.55 -5.56 -13.68
C ALA A 19 -2.58 -5.60 -12.53
N THR A 20 -2.15 -5.30 -11.32
CA THR A 20 -3.03 -5.24 -10.14
C THR A 20 -4.03 -4.10 -10.19
N HIS A 21 -3.81 -3.09 -11.05
CA HIS A 21 -4.66 -1.91 -11.22
C HIS A 21 -4.89 -1.18 -9.89
N LEU A 22 -3.79 -0.87 -9.21
CA LEU A 22 -3.82 -0.12 -7.95
C LEU A 22 -4.34 1.30 -8.19
N MET A 23 -5.27 1.73 -7.36
CA MET A 23 -5.94 3.03 -7.48
C MET A 23 -5.53 4.00 -6.38
N GLY A 24 -5.12 3.50 -5.22
CA GLY A 24 -4.73 4.29 -4.07
C GLY A 24 -4.68 3.45 -2.80
N GLY A 25 -4.53 4.11 -1.67
CA GLY A 25 -4.52 3.49 -0.35
C GLY A 25 -3.88 4.37 0.69
N GLN A 26 -3.67 3.79 1.85
CA GLN A 26 -3.01 4.43 2.99
C GLN A 26 -2.28 3.41 3.84
N ILE A 27 -1.28 3.89 4.60
CA ILE A 27 -0.58 3.11 5.61
C ILE A 27 -0.46 3.93 6.89
N SER A 28 -0.77 3.32 8.03
CA SER A 28 -0.70 3.98 9.33
C SER A 28 -0.18 3.04 10.42
N ALA A 29 0.41 3.60 11.46
CA ALA A 29 0.92 2.88 12.61
C ALA A 29 0.38 3.51 13.89
N THR A 30 -0.42 2.76 14.66
CA THR A 30 -1.02 3.20 15.91
C THR A 30 -0.31 2.55 17.09
N TYR A 31 0.17 3.35 18.03
CA TYR A 31 0.83 2.85 19.24
C TYR A 31 -0.11 1.94 20.05
N LEU A 32 0.42 0.81 20.47
CA LEU A 32 -0.28 -0.18 21.28
C LEU A 32 0.29 -0.26 22.70
N SER A 33 1.59 -0.52 22.83
CA SER A 33 2.28 -0.72 24.11
C SER A 33 3.79 -0.69 23.93
N SER A 34 4.54 -0.67 25.04
CA SER A 34 5.98 -0.92 25.05
C SER A 34 6.35 -1.90 26.16
N ASP A 35 7.35 -2.73 25.89
CA ASP A 35 7.92 -3.67 26.86
C ASP A 35 9.44 -3.85 26.65
N SER A 36 10.03 -4.89 27.24
CA SER A 36 11.46 -5.19 27.12
C SER A 36 11.91 -5.56 25.70
N THR A 37 10.99 -5.89 24.79
CA THR A 37 11.28 -6.25 23.40
C THR A 37 11.20 -5.06 22.46
N GLY A 38 10.59 -3.94 22.90
CA GLY A 38 10.48 -2.72 22.13
C GLY A 38 9.11 -2.06 22.24
N SER A 39 8.81 -1.19 21.29
CA SER A 39 7.53 -0.52 21.15
C SER A 39 6.68 -1.20 20.09
N HIS A 40 5.46 -1.57 20.47
CA HIS A 40 4.50 -2.30 19.63
C HIS A 40 3.48 -1.33 19.05
N TYR A 41 3.23 -1.49 17.75
CA TYR A 41 2.27 -0.68 17.01
C TYR A 41 1.34 -1.59 16.22
N ILE A 42 0.08 -1.21 16.10
CA ILE A 42 -0.82 -1.79 15.11
C ILE A 42 -0.51 -1.10 13.80
N LEU A 43 -0.12 -1.88 12.80
CA LEU A 43 0.09 -1.45 11.44
C LEU A 43 -1.16 -1.75 10.62
N ASP A 44 -1.75 -0.72 10.02
CA ASP A 44 -2.87 -0.81 9.12
C ASP A 44 -2.42 -0.38 7.72
N LEU A 45 -2.60 -1.26 6.74
CA LEU A 45 -2.39 -0.98 5.32
C LEU A 45 -3.72 -1.21 4.60
N GLU A 46 -4.24 -0.15 3.99
CA GLU A 46 -5.45 -0.19 3.18
C GLU A 46 -5.08 0.10 1.73
N VAL A 47 -5.49 -0.77 0.81
CA VAL A 47 -5.17 -0.66 -0.61
C VAL A 47 -6.45 -0.71 -1.43
N TYR A 48 -6.61 0.25 -2.34
CA TYR A 48 -7.73 0.33 -3.29
C TYR A 48 -7.31 -0.23 -4.63
N ARG A 49 -8.09 -1.20 -5.13
CA ARG A 49 -7.84 -1.89 -6.37
C ARG A 49 -9.07 -1.82 -7.29
N ASP A 50 -8.85 -1.71 -8.58
CA ASP A 50 -9.90 -1.90 -9.59
C ASP A 50 -10.34 -3.37 -9.62
N THR A 51 -11.64 -3.62 -9.58
CA THR A 51 -12.24 -4.97 -9.65
C THR A 51 -11.85 -5.73 -10.91
N LEU A 52 -11.50 -5.03 -11.98
CA LEU A 52 -11.06 -5.63 -13.26
C LEU A 52 -9.59 -6.07 -13.22
N GLY A 53 -8.80 -5.62 -12.22
CA GLY A 53 -7.41 -6.02 -12.06
C GLY A 53 -7.25 -7.42 -11.45
N VAL A 54 -5.99 -7.86 -11.34
CA VAL A 54 -5.64 -9.12 -10.65
C VAL A 54 -5.82 -8.95 -9.14
N SER A 55 -6.35 -9.96 -8.47
CA SER A 55 -6.48 -9.97 -7.00
C SER A 55 -5.13 -9.85 -6.33
N MET A 56 -5.07 -9.09 -5.24
CA MET A 56 -3.86 -8.94 -4.45
C MET A 56 -3.53 -10.23 -3.69
N TYR A 57 -2.24 -10.45 -3.41
CA TYR A 57 -1.82 -11.47 -2.48
C TYR A 57 -2.32 -11.14 -1.07
N LEU A 58 -2.73 -12.17 -0.32
CA LEU A 58 -3.26 -12.02 1.04
C LEU A 58 -2.17 -11.79 2.11
N ASN A 59 -0.91 -11.78 1.71
CA ASN A 59 0.22 -11.38 2.53
C ASN A 59 0.99 -10.30 1.78
N GLN A 60 1.21 -9.19 2.43
CA GLN A 60 1.99 -8.07 1.91
C GLN A 60 3.27 -7.91 2.71
N THR A 61 4.30 -7.35 2.12
CA THR A 61 5.55 -7.05 2.82
C THR A 61 5.70 -5.54 2.93
N VAL A 62 5.98 -5.06 4.14
CA VAL A 62 6.39 -3.68 4.38
C VAL A 62 7.86 -3.64 4.76
N GLU A 63 8.54 -2.61 4.31
CA GLU A 63 9.93 -2.33 4.65
C GLU A 63 9.99 -1.21 5.67
N VAL A 64 10.79 -1.40 6.71
CA VAL A 64 10.96 -0.44 7.79
C VAL A 64 12.39 0.08 7.76
N TYR A 65 12.52 1.38 7.63
CA TYR A 65 13.79 2.08 7.55
C TYR A 65 13.99 2.94 8.79
N LEU A 66 15.19 2.91 9.36
CA LEU A 66 15.59 3.78 10.46
C LEU A 66 16.38 4.98 9.91
N LEU A 67 16.04 6.19 10.38
CA LEU A 67 16.78 7.40 10.04
C LEU A 67 18.14 7.41 10.76
N ASP A 68 19.20 7.39 9.98
CA ASP A 68 20.57 7.58 10.47
C ASP A 68 20.95 9.06 10.38
N THR A 69 21.08 9.69 11.54
CA THR A 69 21.50 11.09 11.69
C THR A 69 23.00 11.24 11.95
N THR A 70 23.74 10.13 12.04
CA THR A 70 25.20 10.16 12.25
C THR A 70 25.96 10.51 10.98
N VAL A 71 25.31 10.39 9.83
CA VAL A 71 25.82 10.77 8.49
C VAL A 71 25.19 12.06 7.99
N PHE A 72 25.89 12.77 7.12
CA PHE A 72 25.35 13.97 6.49
C PHE A 72 25.44 13.87 4.96
N PRO A 73 24.33 14.05 4.20
CA PRO A 73 22.96 14.25 4.70
C PRO A 73 22.43 13.01 5.42
N PRO A 74 21.47 13.15 6.35
CA PRO A 74 20.84 12.02 7.01
C PRO A 74 20.20 11.06 6.01
N THR A 75 20.29 9.76 6.27
CA THR A 75 19.80 8.70 5.38
C THR A 75 18.87 7.73 6.09
N PHE A 76 17.91 7.16 5.34
CA PHE A 76 17.11 6.05 5.83
C PHE A 76 17.75 4.73 5.43
N ASN A 77 18.09 3.91 6.42
CA ASN A 77 18.68 2.59 6.23
C ASN A 77 17.64 1.52 6.55
N LEU A 78 17.52 0.50 5.70
CA LEU A 78 16.61 -0.63 5.95
C LEU A 78 16.98 -1.29 7.30
N ALA A 79 16.02 -1.25 8.22
CA ALA A 79 16.17 -1.85 9.55
C ALA A 79 15.67 -3.31 9.52
N PHE A 80 14.47 -3.54 8.98
CA PHE A 80 13.89 -4.88 8.81
C PHE A 80 12.70 -4.83 7.84
N SER A 81 12.23 -6.01 7.44
CA SER A 81 10.98 -6.19 6.70
C SER A 81 9.96 -6.94 7.57
N HIS A 82 8.68 -6.64 7.40
CA HIS A 82 7.59 -7.26 8.13
C HIS A 82 6.51 -7.72 7.16
N THR A 83 6.03 -8.95 7.34
CA THR A 83 4.92 -9.46 6.52
C THR A 83 3.62 -9.24 7.27
N ILE A 84 2.69 -8.55 6.62
CA ILE A 84 1.37 -8.22 7.15
C ILE A 84 0.30 -9.02 6.41
N ALA A 85 -0.59 -9.68 7.17
CA ALA A 85 -1.63 -10.51 6.60
C ALA A 85 -2.92 -9.72 6.34
N PHE A 86 -3.69 -10.21 5.37
CA PHE A 86 -5.02 -9.71 5.09
C PHE A 86 -5.93 -9.85 6.32
N ASP A 87 -6.61 -8.76 6.69
CA ASP A 87 -7.52 -8.74 7.82
C ASP A 87 -8.90 -9.33 7.45
N THR A 88 -9.11 -10.59 7.77
CA THR A 88 -10.39 -11.27 7.54
C THR A 88 -11.52 -10.74 8.43
N SER A 89 -11.21 -10.06 9.53
CA SER A 89 -12.21 -9.51 10.47
C SER A 89 -12.90 -8.27 9.94
N SER A 90 -12.30 -7.57 8.98
CA SER A 90 -12.85 -6.38 8.33
C SER A 90 -13.96 -6.65 7.30
N GLY A 91 -14.39 -7.91 7.17
CA GLY A 91 -15.49 -8.30 6.27
C GLY A 91 -15.07 -8.66 4.84
N GLY A 92 -13.80 -8.83 4.61
CA GLY A 92 -13.24 -9.26 3.33
C GLY A 92 -12.86 -8.10 2.41
N ALA A 93 -12.28 -8.43 1.24
CA ALA A 93 -11.81 -7.47 0.24
C ALA A 93 -12.94 -6.70 -0.48
N MET A 94 -14.19 -7.07 -0.24
CA MET A 94 -15.35 -6.50 -0.91
C MET A 94 -15.99 -5.42 -0.04
N SER A 95 -15.71 -4.17 -0.32
CA SER A 95 -16.51 -3.07 0.22
C SER A 95 -17.79 -2.88 -0.60
N SER A 96 -18.77 -2.17 0.00
CA SER A 96 -19.98 -1.73 -0.73
C SER A 96 -19.66 -0.85 -1.96
N LEU A 97 -18.45 -0.31 -2.04
CA LEU A 97 -17.94 0.47 -3.18
C LEU A 97 -17.62 -0.40 -4.39
N ALA A 98 -17.27 -1.67 -4.20
CA ALA A 98 -16.92 -2.57 -5.30
C ALA A 98 -18.07 -2.75 -6.30
N SER A 99 -19.31 -2.87 -5.82
CA SER A 99 -20.49 -3.09 -6.66
C SER A 99 -20.94 -1.84 -7.43
N VAL A 100 -20.62 -0.64 -6.93
CA VAL A 100 -21.12 0.63 -7.50
C VAL A 100 -20.04 1.30 -8.36
N TYR A 101 -18.78 1.24 -7.93
CA TYR A 101 -17.69 2.02 -8.51
C TYR A 101 -16.54 1.18 -9.05
N GLY A 102 -16.61 -0.16 -8.95
CA GLY A 102 -15.56 -1.05 -9.40
C GLY A 102 -14.28 -0.98 -8.56
N VAL A 103 -14.38 -0.61 -7.27
CA VAL A 103 -13.24 -0.51 -6.35
C VAL A 103 -13.37 -1.55 -5.25
N GLU A 104 -12.36 -2.37 -5.10
CA GLU A 104 -12.18 -3.25 -3.95
C GLU A 104 -11.20 -2.63 -2.96
N ILE A 105 -11.51 -2.76 -1.67
CA ILE A 105 -10.64 -2.33 -0.57
C ILE A 105 -10.05 -3.57 0.09
N TYR A 106 -8.72 -3.65 0.11
CA TYR A 106 -7.96 -4.68 0.81
C TYR A 106 -7.41 -4.07 2.09
N ASN A 107 -7.79 -4.65 3.23
CA ASN A 107 -7.29 -4.26 4.55
C ASN A 107 -6.31 -5.31 5.04
N PHE A 108 -5.10 -4.87 5.40
CA PHE A 108 -4.07 -5.68 6.02
C PHE A 108 -3.78 -5.10 7.39
N ARG A 109 -3.73 -5.96 8.42
CA ARG A 109 -3.54 -5.52 9.79
C ARG A 109 -2.70 -6.51 10.57
N ASP A 110 -1.67 -5.99 11.26
CA ASP A 110 -0.83 -6.79 12.12
C ASP A 110 -0.15 -5.92 13.18
N THR A 111 0.49 -6.56 14.15
CA THR A 111 1.31 -5.88 15.16
C THR A 111 2.78 -5.92 14.75
N ILE A 112 3.38 -4.72 14.63
CA ILE A 112 4.80 -4.55 14.35
C ILE A 112 5.54 -4.09 15.61
N THR A 113 6.79 -4.57 15.79
CA THR A 113 7.63 -4.21 16.94
C THR A 113 8.85 -3.41 16.48
N PHE A 114 9.02 -2.23 17.04
CA PHE A 114 10.22 -1.43 16.86
C PHE A 114 11.17 -1.68 18.04
N PRO A 115 12.37 -2.22 17.79
CA PRO A 115 13.25 -2.68 18.87
C PRO A 115 13.95 -1.56 19.64
N ALA A 116 13.95 -0.34 19.10
CA ALA A 116 14.60 0.82 19.70
C ALA A 116 13.83 2.12 19.42
N ASN A 117 14.06 3.14 20.23
CA ASN A 117 13.61 4.49 19.95
C ASN A 117 14.31 5.03 18.70
N GLY A 118 13.60 5.83 17.90
CA GLY A 118 14.13 6.42 16.67
C GLY A 118 13.05 6.92 15.73
N ASN A 119 13.48 7.53 14.65
CA ASN A 119 12.57 7.98 13.59
C ASN A 119 12.57 6.93 12.48
N TYR A 120 11.42 6.33 12.27
CA TYR A 120 11.24 5.27 11.28
C TYR A 120 10.37 5.75 10.12
N MET A 121 10.70 5.23 8.94
CA MET A 121 9.85 5.28 7.76
C MET A 121 9.36 3.87 7.48
N ILE A 122 8.06 3.69 7.34
CA ILE A 122 7.43 2.45 6.93
C ILE A 122 7.00 2.62 5.49
N LYS A 123 7.43 1.72 4.62
CA LYS A 123 7.15 1.73 3.19
C LYS A 123 6.46 0.44 2.79
N TRP A 124 5.40 0.58 1.99
CA TRP A 124 4.86 -0.48 1.17
C TRP A 124 4.88 -0.05 -0.28
N ASP A 125 5.23 -0.97 -1.18
CA ASP A 125 5.13 -0.74 -2.62
C ASP A 125 4.68 -2.01 -3.35
N ASP A 126 3.97 -1.81 -4.44
CA ASP A 126 3.59 -2.86 -5.38
C ASP A 126 3.39 -2.27 -6.79
N CYS A 127 3.45 -3.12 -7.80
CA CYS A 127 3.08 -2.80 -9.18
C CYS A 127 1.63 -3.25 -9.40
N CYS A 128 0.85 -2.67 -10.22
CA CYS A 128 1.06 -1.54 -11.10
C CYS A 128 -0.18 -0.64 -10.97
N ARG A 129 -0.04 0.64 -11.35
CA ARG A 129 -1.15 1.60 -11.27
C ARG A 129 -2.25 1.28 -12.28
N ASN A 130 -3.44 1.86 -12.07
CA ASN A 130 -4.57 1.68 -12.97
C ASN A 130 -4.30 2.34 -14.34
N ASP A 131 -4.62 1.64 -15.44
CA ASP A 131 -4.44 2.11 -16.81
C ASP A 131 -5.31 3.33 -17.16
N ALA A 132 -6.39 3.54 -16.43
CA ALA A 132 -7.28 4.69 -16.62
C ALA A 132 -6.68 6.04 -16.20
N ILE A 133 -5.45 6.08 -15.65
CA ILE A 133 -4.76 7.32 -15.29
C ILE A 133 -4.27 8.01 -16.56
N ILE A 134 -4.96 9.09 -16.95
CA ILE A 134 -4.72 9.78 -18.23
C ILE A 134 -3.57 10.80 -18.20
N ASN A 135 -3.12 11.20 -17.03
CA ASN A 135 -2.05 12.19 -16.85
C ASN A 135 -0.70 11.56 -16.47
N MET A 136 -0.55 10.26 -16.65
CA MET A 136 0.68 9.51 -16.43
C MET A 136 1.06 8.73 -17.69
N ALA A 137 2.33 8.73 -18.03
CA ALA A 137 2.85 7.90 -19.11
C ALA A 137 3.03 6.46 -18.61
N ALA A 138 2.46 5.48 -19.31
CA ALA A 138 2.58 4.05 -19.04
C ALA A 138 2.26 3.64 -17.57
N PRO A 139 1.08 3.98 -17.01
CA PRO A 139 0.75 3.72 -15.61
C PRO A 139 0.84 2.24 -15.22
N LEU A 140 0.61 1.32 -16.16
CA LEU A 140 0.77 -0.12 -15.95
C LEU A 140 2.22 -0.59 -15.67
N SER A 141 3.20 0.31 -15.85
CA SER A 141 4.61 0.03 -15.57
C SER A 141 5.12 0.79 -14.35
N GLU A 142 4.24 1.55 -13.69
CA GLU A 142 4.61 2.41 -12.57
C GLU A 142 4.17 1.81 -11.24
N HIS A 143 5.09 1.80 -10.29
CA HIS A 143 4.82 1.37 -8.92
C HIS A 143 3.95 2.37 -8.18
N MET A 144 3.25 1.87 -7.18
CA MET A 144 2.54 2.65 -6.18
C MET A 144 3.22 2.44 -4.84
N ASP A 145 3.66 3.55 -4.22
CA ASP A 145 4.31 3.54 -2.92
C ASP A 145 3.42 4.21 -1.89
N PHE A 146 3.27 3.60 -0.71
CA PHE A 146 2.72 4.24 0.47
C PHE A 146 3.80 4.36 1.53
N LEU A 147 3.91 5.55 2.09
CA LEU A 147 4.93 5.90 3.08
C LEU A 147 4.27 6.52 4.30
N THR A 148 4.70 6.10 5.49
CA THR A 148 4.38 6.79 6.73
C THR A 148 5.62 6.92 7.61
N PHE A 149 5.65 7.97 8.43
CA PHE A 149 6.76 8.23 9.33
C PHE A 149 6.27 8.18 10.77
N VAL A 150 7.00 7.48 11.62
CA VAL A 150 6.71 7.38 13.05
C VAL A 150 7.97 7.67 13.86
N SER A 151 7.83 8.56 14.85
CA SER A 151 8.87 8.78 15.86
C SER A 151 8.57 7.86 17.03
N VAL A 152 9.34 6.80 17.16
CA VAL A 152 9.20 5.81 18.23
C VAL A 152 9.96 6.32 19.44
N ASP A 153 9.21 6.59 20.51
CA ASP A 153 9.74 6.95 21.83
C ASP A 153 8.88 6.25 22.90
N SER A 154 9.47 5.27 23.57
CA SER A 154 8.79 4.50 24.62
C SER A 154 8.34 5.33 25.82
N SER A 155 8.97 6.49 26.05
CA SER A 155 8.60 7.41 27.13
C SER A 155 7.54 8.44 26.73
N ASN A 156 7.39 8.70 25.44
CA ASN A 156 6.40 9.64 24.88
C ASN A 156 5.82 9.09 23.57
N PRO A 157 5.04 8.01 23.64
CA PRO A 157 4.55 7.33 22.44
C PRO A 157 3.59 8.21 21.63
N ASN A 158 3.66 8.06 20.32
CA ASN A 158 2.74 8.69 19.38
C ASN A 158 2.26 7.69 18.33
N SER A 159 1.30 8.11 17.51
CA SER A 159 0.79 7.37 16.37
C SER A 159 0.89 8.20 15.11
N THR A 160 0.90 7.57 13.95
CA THR A 160 0.82 8.29 12.69
C THR A 160 -0.59 8.84 12.46
N PRO A 161 -0.78 9.87 11.64
CA PRO A 161 -2.11 10.30 11.20
C PRO A 161 -2.86 9.18 10.51
N THR A 162 -4.19 9.16 10.69
CA THR A 162 -5.11 8.26 9.99
C THR A 162 -6.18 9.07 9.28
N PHE A 163 -6.62 8.62 8.11
CA PHE A 163 -7.77 9.22 7.45
C PHE A 163 -9.07 8.70 8.07
N LEU A 164 -10.00 9.60 8.36
CA LEU A 164 -11.33 9.24 8.89
C LEU A 164 -12.27 8.73 7.80
N THR A 165 -12.00 9.10 6.55
CA THR A 165 -12.77 8.69 5.37
C THR A 165 -11.82 8.16 4.31
N PRO A 166 -12.19 7.11 3.56
CA PRO A 166 -11.38 6.63 2.45
C PRO A 166 -11.07 7.78 1.47
N PRO A 167 -9.81 7.97 1.04
CA PRO A 167 -9.43 9.03 0.11
C PRO A 167 -9.85 8.72 -1.34
N VAL A 168 -11.00 8.05 -1.52
CA VAL A 168 -11.61 7.76 -2.82
C VAL A 168 -12.77 8.70 -3.04
N ALA A 169 -12.66 9.57 -4.02
CA ALA A 169 -13.72 10.50 -4.38
C ALA A 169 -14.18 10.29 -5.83
N TYR A 170 -15.48 10.13 -6.01
CA TYR A 170 -16.11 10.13 -7.32
C TYR A 170 -16.81 11.47 -7.51
N LEU A 171 -16.33 12.24 -8.47
CA LEU A 171 -16.81 13.57 -8.74
C LEU A 171 -17.65 13.56 -10.01
N PRO A 172 -18.94 13.94 -9.96
CA PRO A 172 -19.70 14.17 -11.18
C PRO A 172 -19.06 15.27 -12.02
N VAL A 173 -19.07 15.12 -13.33
CA VAL A 173 -18.60 16.16 -14.26
C VAL A 173 -19.43 17.44 -14.04
N ASP A 174 -18.79 18.59 -14.12
CA ASP A 174 -19.39 19.92 -13.94
C ASP A 174 -20.00 20.18 -12.54
N SER A 175 -19.59 19.44 -11.51
CA SER A 175 -20.01 19.66 -10.13
C SER A 175 -18.97 20.43 -9.33
N ILE A 176 -19.42 21.31 -8.44
CA ILE A 176 -18.56 21.90 -7.42
C ILE A 176 -18.37 20.86 -6.32
N TRP A 177 -17.12 20.55 -6.03
CA TRP A 177 -16.77 19.65 -4.95
C TRP A 177 -15.96 20.38 -3.87
N GLN A 178 -16.31 20.13 -2.62
CA GLN A 178 -15.57 20.62 -1.47
C GLN A 178 -15.01 19.42 -0.69
N TYR A 179 -13.69 19.33 -0.64
CA TYR A 179 -13.01 18.36 0.20
C TYR A 179 -13.03 18.85 1.63
N ASN A 180 -13.55 18.02 2.53
CA ASN A 180 -13.49 18.23 3.96
C ASN A 180 -12.77 17.02 4.58
N PRO A 181 -11.46 17.14 4.84
CA PRO A 181 -10.63 16.05 5.35
C PRO A 181 -10.99 15.64 6.78
#